data_19bd2c689637f868083a5e715cfe2bb9
#
_entry.id   19bd2c689637f868083a5e715cfe2bb9
#
_cell.length_a   1.000
_cell.length_b   1.000
_cell.length_c   1.000
_cell.angle_alpha   90.00
_cell.angle_beta   90.00
_cell.angle_gamma   90.00
#
_symmetry.space_group_name_H-M   'P 1'
#
loop_
_entity.id
_entity.type
_entity.pdbx_description
1 polymer ?
#
loop_
_entity_poly.entity_id
_entity_poly.type
_entity_poly.pdbx_seq_one_letter_code
_entity_poly.pdbx_strand_id
1 'polypeptide(L)'
;MDERQRQELAQVAARYARRAPGERYALLRPDVWQLVQERQRWICRGLAARGWQPAELNLVEVGCGGGGNLLEWLRLGVPASQMTGAELLPERLAAARAVLPAGVRLVAGDAAALDIAPGSQDLVMQSTVFSSILDDTVQQRLADAMWRWLRPGGAVLWYDFAVDNPANRDVRGVPLSRVRQLFPQGRLDVRRVTLAPPIARRVCALHPSLYTAFNAVPWLRSHRLAWITKA
;
A
#
# COMPACT_ATOMS: atom_id res chain seq x y z
N MET A 1 -8.75 -11.32 18.96
CA MET A 1 -8.23 -9.92 18.96
C MET A 1 -8.09 -9.48 20.40
N ASP A 2 -6.88 -9.10 20.84
CA ASP A 2 -6.62 -8.62 22.19
C ASP A 2 -7.02 -7.13 22.35
N GLU A 3 -7.02 -6.64 23.60
CA GLU A 3 -7.43 -5.27 23.93
C GLU A 3 -6.54 -4.20 23.28
N ARG A 4 -5.24 -4.42 23.27
CA ARG A 4 -4.25 -3.52 22.68
C ARG A 4 -4.49 -3.33 21.17
N GLN A 5 -4.80 -4.42 20.48
CA GLN A 5 -5.13 -4.39 19.06
C GLN A 5 -6.43 -3.62 18.79
N ARG A 6 -7.49 -3.89 19.58
CA ARG A 6 -8.75 -3.14 19.47
C ARG A 6 -8.53 -1.64 19.64
N GLN A 7 -7.75 -1.28 20.64
CA GLN A 7 -7.45 0.12 20.94
C GLN A 7 -6.68 0.80 19.80
N GLU A 8 -5.63 0.15 19.25
CA GLU A 8 -4.88 0.74 18.13
C GLU A 8 -5.75 0.88 16.88
N LEU A 9 -6.57 -0.14 16.54
CA LEU A 9 -7.47 -0.06 15.39
C LEU A 9 -8.50 1.06 15.55
N ALA A 10 -9.05 1.25 16.75
CA ALA A 10 -9.94 2.37 17.05
C ALA A 10 -9.21 3.72 16.90
N GLN A 11 -7.97 3.82 17.33
CA GLN A 11 -7.15 5.02 17.15
C GLN A 11 -6.82 5.28 15.68
N VAL A 12 -6.52 4.24 14.88
CA VAL A 12 -6.36 4.36 13.42
C VAL A 12 -7.63 4.95 12.82
N ALA A 13 -8.80 4.39 13.13
CA ALA A 13 -10.08 4.90 12.64
C ALA A 13 -10.30 6.37 13.04
N ALA A 14 -10.06 6.73 14.29
CA ALA A 14 -10.17 8.10 14.77
C ALA A 14 -9.21 9.07 14.06
N ARG A 15 -7.95 8.65 13.78
CA ARG A 15 -6.98 9.45 13.00
C ARG A 15 -7.46 9.69 11.58
N TYR A 16 -8.07 8.68 10.94
CA TYR A 16 -8.65 8.84 9.60
C TYR A 16 -9.89 9.73 9.58
N ALA A 17 -10.78 9.62 10.58
CA ALA A 17 -11.99 10.46 10.70
C ALA A 17 -11.63 11.97 10.82
N ARG A 18 -10.48 12.30 11.42
CA ARG A 18 -10.01 13.70 11.51
C ARG A 18 -9.42 14.23 10.20
N ARG A 19 -9.11 13.36 9.25
CA ARG A 19 -8.59 13.80 7.95
C ARG A 19 -9.73 14.43 7.16
N ALA A 20 -9.63 15.72 6.87
CA ALA A 20 -10.61 16.40 6.06
C ALA A 20 -10.86 15.62 4.75
N PRO A 21 -12.11 15.32 4.40
CA PRO A 21 -12.44 14.83 3.09
C PRO A 21 -11.95 15.88 2.09
N GLY A 22 -11.09 15.50 1.18
CA GLY A 22 -10.52 16.48 0.29
C GLY A 22 -9.94 15.85 -0.95
N GLU A 23 -9.87 16.68 -1.97
CA GLU A 23 -9.26 16.40 -3.26
C GLU A 23 -7.73 16.16 -3.19
N ARG A 24 -7.18 16.07 -1.97
CA ARG A 24 -5.71 15.93 -1.76
C ARG A 24 -5.11 14.75 -2.53
N TYR A 25 -5.90 13.70 -2.75
CA TYR A 25 -5.51 12.49 -3.45
C TYR A 25 -6.30 12.27 -4.74
N ALA A 26 -7.00 13.29 -5.23
CA ALA A 26 -7.72 13.21 -6.49
C ALA A 26 -6.74 13.01 -7.66
N LEU A 27 -7.02 12.04 -8.53
CA LEU A 27 -6.18 11.73 -9.70
C LEU A 27 -6.09 12.88 -10.70
N LEU A 28 -7.05 13.81 -10.72
CA LEU A 28 -7.03 15.00 -11.54
C LEU A 28 -5.94 16.01 -11.14
N ARG A 29 -5.35 15.85 -9.95
CA ARG A 29 -4.22 16.67 -9.54
C ARG A 29 -2.94 16.18 -10.23
N PRO A 30 -2.17 17.08 -10.89
CA PRO A 30 -0.97 16.70 -11.61
C PRO A 30 0.08 15.99 -10.74
N ASP A 31 0.28 16.44 -9.48
CA ASP A 31 1.20 15.82 -8.54
C ASP A 31 0.78 14.39 -8.15
N VAL A 32 -0.52 14.15 -7.95
CA VAL A 32 -1.07 12.82 -7.63
C VAL A 32 -0.97 11.89 -8.85
N TRP A 33 -1.33 12.39 -10.03
CA TRP A 33 -1.20 11.64 -11.28
C TRP A 33 0.23 11.15 -11.52
N GLN A 34 1.22 12.03 -11.39
CA GLN A 34 2.63 11.68 -11.58
C GLN A 34 3.10 10.62 -10.58
N LEU A 35 2.71 10.75 -9.31
CA LEU A 35 3.01 9.77 -8.26
C LEU A 35 2.44 8.40 -8.58
N VAL A 36 1.16 8.33 -8.97
CA VAL A 36 0.51 7.06 -9.33
C VAL A 36 1.18 6.42 -10.53
N GLN A 37 1.47 7.20 -11.59
CA GLN A 37 2.17 6.71 -12.78
C GLN A 37 3.58 6.20 -12.48
N GLU A 38 4.33 6.88 -11.59
CA GLU A 38 5.64 6.41 -11.15
C GLU A 38 5.53 5.04 -10.46
N ARG A 39 4.62 4.92 -9.49
CA ARG A 39 4.40 3.67 -8.76
C ARG A 39 4.03 2.53 -9.70
N GLN A 40 3.09 2.75 -10.63
CA GLN A 40 2.68 1.77 -11.63
C GLN A 40 3.86 1.30 -12.49
N ARG A 41 4.69 2.22 -12.98
CA ARG A 41 5.89 1.85 -13.77
C ARG A 41 6.82 0.91 -13.00
N TRP A 42 6.99 1.13 -11.68
CA TRP A 42 7.82 0.26 -10.85
C TRP A 42 7.15 -1.08 -10.56
N ILE A 43 5.82 -1.11 -10.41
CA ILE A 43 5.06 -2.37 -10.28
C ILE A 43 5.19 -3.20 -11.55
N CYS A 44 4.94 -2.63 -12.73
CA CYS A 44 5.08 -3.33 -14.01
C CYS A 44 6.50 -3.89 -14.22
N ARG A 45 7.54 -3.11 -13.90
CA ARG A 45 8.93 -3.59 -13.96
C ARG A 45 9.18 -4.74 -12.98
N GLY A 46 8.60 -4.68 -11.80
CA GLY A 46 8.72 -5.73 -10.79
C GLY A 46 8.05 -7.03 -11.23
N LEU A 47 6.88 -6.96 -11.86
CA LEU A 47 6.18 -8.11 -12.46
C LEU A 47 7.00 -8.72 -13.58
N ALA A 48 7.47 -7.90 -14.52
CA ALA A 48 8.28 -8.35 -15.65
C ALA A 48 9.59 -9.03 -15.20
N ALA A 49 10.29 -8.45 -14.21
CA ALA A 49 11.52 -9.03 -13.66
C ALA A 49 11.31 -10.40 -12.96
N ARG A 50 10.08 -10.71 -12.56
CA ARG A 50 9.67 -11.99 -11.95
C ARG A 50 9.06 -12.96 -12.94
N GLY A 51 8.84 -12.54 -14.18
CA GLY A 51 8.10 -13.31 -15.17
C GLY A 51 6.64 -13.54 -14.79
N TRP A 52 6.07 -12.72 -13.91
CA TRP A 52 4.71 -12.89 -13.44
C TRP A 52 3.70 -12.36 -14.43
N GLN A 53 2.69 -13.19 -14.71
CA GLN A 53 1.54 -12.82 -15.54
C GLN A 53 0.41 -12.34 -14.63
N PRO A 54 -0.08 -11.09 -14.78
CA PRO A 54 -1.16 -10.59 -13.93
C PRO A 54 -2.41 -11.47 -13.91
N ALA A 55 -2.75 -12.10 -15.03
CA ALA A 55 -3.91 -12.98 -15.14
C ALA A 55 -3.86 -14.24 -14.24
N GLU A 56 -2.69 -14.57 -13.72
CA GLU A 56 -2.47 -15.77 -12.88
C GLU A 56 -2.33 -15.44 -11.39
N LEU A 57 -2.33 -14.14 -11.02
CA LEU A 57 -2.02 -13.71 -9.65
C LEU A 57 -3.24 -13.77 -8.73
N ASN A 58 -3.10 -14.45 -7.61
CA ASN A 58 -3.96 -14.29 -6.44
C ASN A 58 -3.43 -13.15 -5.57
N LEU A 59 -4.22 -12.10 -5.40
CA LEU A 59 -3.81 -10.85 -4.78
C LEU A 59 -4.68 -10.47 -3.59
N VAL A 60 -4.02 -10.08 -2.49
CA VAL A 60 -4.66 -9.44 -1.35
C VAL A 60 -4.12 -8.04 -1.16
N GLU A 61 -5.00 -7.03 -1.06
CA GLU A 61 -4.62 -5.69 -0.63
C GLU A 61 -5.10 -5.42 0.80
N VAL A 62 -4.15 -5.14 1.68
CA VAL A 62 -4.40 -4.69 3.06
C VAL A 62 -4.59 -3.18 3.05
N GLY A 63 -5.71 -2.72 3.62
CA GLY A 63 -6.08 -1.30 3.63
C GLY A 63 -6.38 -0.78 2.21
N CYS A 64 -7.27 -1.45 1.48
CA CYS A 64 -7.55 -1.13 0.08
C CYS A 64 -8.23 0.24 -0.12
N GLY A 65 -8.66 0.90 0.95
CA GLY A 65 -9.29 2.21 0.88
C GLY A 65 -10.54 2.20 0.00
N GLY A 66 -10.65 3.19 -0.88
CA GLY A 66 -11.71 3.29 -1.89
C GLY A 66 -11.48 2.42 -3.13
N GLY A 67 -10.56 1.45 -3.10
CA GLY A 67 -10.36 0.48 -4.19
C GLY A 67 -9.45 0.94 -5.33
N GLY A 68 -8.82 2.11 -5.21
CA GLY A 68 -8.03 2.69 -6.31
C GLY A 68 -6.89 1.79 -6.80
N ASN A 69 -6.14 1.16 -5.90
CA ASN A 69 -5.08 0.23 -6.31
C ASN A 69 -5.64 -1.06 -6.92
N LEU A 70 -6.77 -1.57 -6.41
CA LEU A 70 -7.42 -2.75 -6.98
C LEU A 70 -7.92 -2.48 -8.42
N LEU A 71 -8.42 -1.26 -8.71
CA LEU A 71 -8.71 -0.84 -10.08
C LEU A 71 -7.47 -0.87 -10.98
N GLU A 72 -6.32 -0.48 -10.45
CA GLU A 72 -5.05 -0.54 -11.19
C GLU A 72 -4.66 -1.99 -11.50
N TRP A 73 -4.85 -2.93 -10.57
CA TRP A 73 -4.59 -4.34 -10.79
C TRP A 73 -5.55 -4.96 -11.82
N LEU A 74 -6.83 -4.57 -11.82
CA LEU A 74 -7.78 -4.94 -12.90
C LEU A 74 -7.26 -4.48 -14.27
N ARG A 75 -6.79 -3.23 -14.37
CA ARG A 75 -6.21 -2.69 -15.62
C ARG A 75 -4.97 -3.45 -16.08
N LEU A 76 -4.19 -4.00 -15.15
CA LEU A 76 -3.03 -4.84 -15.45
C LEU A 76 -3.43 -6.26 -15.88
N GLY A 77 -4.69 -6.66 -15.72
CA GLY A 77 -5.23 -7.94 -16.15
C GLY A 77 -5.40 -8.98 -15.03
N VAL A 78 -5.30 -8.59 -13.75
CA VAL A 78 -5.64 -9.49 -12.63
C VAL A 78 -7.16 -9.72 -12.63
N PRO A 79 -7.65 -10.97 -12.64
CA PRO A 79 -9.08 -11.25 -12.59
C PRO A 79 -9.71 -10.77 -11.28
N ALA A 80 -10.90 -10.19 -11.36
CA ALA A 80 -11.62 -9.72 -10.18
C ALA A 80 -11.81 -10.80 -9.11
N SER A 81 -12.08 -12.04 -9.53
CA SER A 81 -12.27 -13.21 -8.63
C SER A 81 -11.00 -13.65 -7.89
N GLN A 82 -9.83 -13.20 -8.33
CA GLN A 82 -8.53 -13.49 -7.71
C GLN A 82 -8.07 -12.36 -6.79
N MET A 83 -8.89 -11.34 -6.57
CA MET A 83 -8.56 -10.21 -5.73
C MET A 83 -9.38 -10.14 -4.45
N THR A 84 -8.68 -9.88 -3.34
CA THR A 84 -9.29 -9.58 -2.04
C THR A 84 -8.79 -8.23 -1.55
N GLY A 85 -9.70 -7.34 -1.15
CA GLY A 85 -9.39 -6.08 -0.48
C GLY A 85 -9.91 -6.09 0.96
N ALA A 86 -9.07 -5.73 1.92
CA ALA A 86 -9.48 -5.50 3.31
C ALA A 86 -9.44 -4.01 3.63
N GLU A 87 -10.48 -3.49 4.28
CA GLU A 87 -10.53 -2.10 4.72
C GLU A 87 -11.16 -2.00 6.11
N LEU A 88 -10.51 -1.25 6.99
CA LEU A 88 -10.95 -1.03 8.35
C LEU A 88 -12.18 -0.11 8.43
N LEU A 89 -12.25 0.89 7.57
CA LEU A 89 -13.23 1.96 7.61
C LEU A 89 -14.44 1.65 6.73
N PRO A 90 -15.65 1.53 7.29
CA PRO A 90 -16.85 1.15 6.53
C PRO A 90 -17.16 2.09 5.36
N GLU A 91 -16.98 3.41 5.53
CA GLU A 91 -17.24 4.40 4.49
C GLU A 91 -16.28 4.26 3.30
N ARG A 92 -15.01 3.90 3.55
CA ARG A 92 -14.03 3.66 2.50
C ARG A 92 -14.31 2.35 1.78
N LEU A 93 -14.72 1.32 2.53
CA LEU A 93 -15.13 0.05 1.95
C LEU A 93 -16.39 0.21 1.08
N ALA A 94 -17.34 1.03 1.50
CA ALA A 94 -18.52 1.37 0.69
C ALA A 94 -18.12 2.07 -0.62
N ALA A 95 -17.17 3.01 -0.56
CA ALA A 95 -16.63 3.64 -1.75
C ALA A 95 -15.95 2.62 -2.69
N ALA A 96 -15.18 1.66 -2.13
CA ALA A 96 -14.58 0.58 -2.92
C ALA A 96 -15.63 -0.29 -3.62
N ARG A 97 -16.72 -0.65 -2.91
CA ARG A 97 -17.84 -1.42 -3.49
C ARG A 97 -18.55 -0.69 -4.63
N ALA A 98 -18.58 0.63 -4.59
CA ALA A 98 -19.22 1.43 -5.64
C ALA A 98 -18.42 1.46 -6.95
N VAL A 99 -17.11 1.22 -6.91
CA VAL A 99 -16.24 1.36 -8.09
C VAL A 99 -15.64 0.03 -8.58
N LEU A 100 -15.60 -0.99 -7.72
CA LEU A 100 -15.04 -2.29 -8.07
C LEU A 100 -16.11 -3.26 -8.57
N PRO A 101 -15.80 -4.16 -9.52
CA PRO A 101 -16.73 -5.20 -9.93
C PRO A 101 -17.04 -6.18 -8.80
N ALA A 102 -18.23 -6.75 -8.80
CA ALA A 102 -18.73 -7.66 -7.76
C ALA A 102 -17.87 -8.92 -7.55
N GLY A 103 -17.02 -9.27 -8.52
CA GLY A 103 -16.09 -10.41 -8.40
C GLY A 103 -14.94 -10.15 -7.41
N VAL A 104 -14.64 -8.90 -7.04
CA VAL A 104 -13.62 -8.59 -6.03
C VAL A 104 -14.18 -8.85 -4.65
N ARG A 105 -13.49 -9.71 -3.87
CA ARG A 105 -13.85 -9.96 -2.47
C ARG A 105 -13.46 -8.77 -1.60
N LEU A 106 -14.44 -8.06 -1.03
CA LEU A 106 -14.21 -6.92 -0.12
C LEU A 106 -14.62 -7.28 1.31
N VAL A 107 -13.67 -7.15 2.25
CA VAL A 107 -13.84 -7.55 3.65
C VAL A 107 -13.65 -6.34 4.57
N ALA A 108 -14.61 -6.14 5.46
CA ALA A 108 -14.55 -5.08 6.48
C ALA A 108 -13.73 -5.52 7.69
N GLY A 109 -12.96 -4.60 8.27
CA GLY A 109 -12.35 -4.76 9.58
C GLY A 109 -10.86 -5.02 9.55
N ASP A 110 -10.38 -5.71 10.59
CA ASP A 110 -8.96 -5.98 10.79
C ASP A 110 -8.40 -6.95 9.75
N ALA A 111 -7.50 -6.45 8.92
CA ALA A 111 -6.86 -7.26 7.89
C ALA A 111 -6.09 -8.46 8.47
N ALA A 112 -5.48 -8.34 9.65
CA ALA A 112 -4.77 -9.45 10.28
C ALA A 112 -5.67 -10.63 10.69
N ALA A 113 -6.99 -10.40 10.76
CA ALA A 113 -8.00 -11.41 11.09
C ALA A 113 -8.66 -12.04 9.85
N LEU A 114 -8.20 -11.70 8.64
CA LEU A 114 -8.76 -12.27 7.41
C LEU A 114 -8.59 -13.78 7.37
N ASP A 115 -9.67 -14.47 7.00
CA ASP A 115 -9.64 -15.89 6.68
C ASP A 115 -9.11 -16.08 5.24
N ILE A 116 -7.78 -16.19 5.16
CA ILE A 116 -7.03 -16.48 3.95
C ILE A 116 -6.14 -17.69 4.24
N ALA A 117 -6.25 -18.71 3.38
CA ALA A 117 -5.49 -19.91 3.53
C ALA A 117 -3.97 -19.64 3.49
N PRO A 118 -3.17 -20.22 4.39
CA PRO A 118 -1.71 -20.12 4.33
C PRO A 118 -1.16 -20.58 2.97
N GLY A 119 -0.19 -19.83 2.44
CA GLY A 119 0.47 -20.19 1.19
C GLY A 119 -0.40 -20.10 -0.07
N SER A 120 -1.51 -19.37 -0.03
CA SER A 120 -2.46 -19.28 -1.15
C SER A 120 -2.30 -18.04 -2.04
N GLN A 121 -1.51 -17.07 -1.60
CA GLN A 121 -1.39 -15.78 -2.30
C GLN A 121 -0.04 -15.63 -2.99
N ASP A 122 -0.08 -15.14 -4.23
CA ASP A 122 1.11 -14.75 -4.99
C ASP A 122 1.61 -13.39 -4.52
N LEU A 123 0.68 -12.49 -4.26
CA LEU A 123 0.97 -11.11 -3.95
C LEU A 123 0.11 -10.60 -2.79
N VAL A 124 0.76 -10.04 -1.78
CA VAL A 124 0.09 -9.31 -0.71
C VAL A 124 0.56 -7.86 -0.75
N MET A 125 -0.34 -6.93 -1.07
CA MET A 125 -0.02 -5.51 -1.20
C MET A 125 -0.44 -4.73 0.04
N GLN A 126 0.37 -3.77 0.44
CA GLN A 126 -0.01 -2.67 1.30
C GLN A 126 0.47 -1.33 0.73
N SER A 127 -0.31 -0.28 0.90
CA SER A 127 0.04 1.07 0.48
C SER A 127 -0.29 2.07 1.59
N THR A 128 0.75 2.57 2.29
CA THR A 128 0.66 3.55 3.39
C THR A 128 -0.20 3.10 4.58
N VAL A 129 -0.24 1.80 4.84
CA VAL A 129 -0.97 1.22 5.98
C VAL A 129 -0.09 1.22 7.23
N PHE A 130 1.13 0.71 7.14
CA PHE A 130 2.01 0.57 8.30
C PHE A 130 2.42 1.91 8.90
N SER A 131 2.58 2.94 8.10
CA SER A 131 2.79 4.30 8.61
C SER A 131 1.62 4.84 9.43
N SER A 132 0.41 4.30 9.25
CA SER A 132 -0.79 4.69 10.00
C SER A 132 -1.00 3.88 11.28
N ILE A 133 -0.28 2.76 11.46
CA ILE A 133 -0.29 1.92 12.67
C ILE A 133 0.90 2.33 13.53
N LEU A 134 0.65 2.95 14.68
CA LEU A 134 1.72 3.46 15.54
C LEU A 134 2.20 2.41 16.57
N ASP A 135 1.41 1.36 16.81
CA ASP A 135 1.79 0.25 17.69
C ASP A 135 2.61 -0.80 16.94
N ASP A 136 3.82 -1.06 17.42
CA ASP A 136 4.76 -1.98 16.78
C ASP A 136 4.32 -3.45 16.85
N THR A 137 3.55 -3.83 17.88
CA THR A 137 3.01 -5.20 18.03
C THR A 137 1.91 -5.45 17.02
N VAL A 138 1.04 -4.45 16.81
CA VAL A 138 -0.03 -4.52 15.80
C VAL A 138 0.56 -4.56 14.39
N GLN A 139 1.63 -3.77 14.11
CA GLN A 139 2.36 -3.89 12.85
C GLN A 139 2.92 -5.30 12.63
N GLN A 140 3.56 -5.89 13.68
CA GLN A 140 4.14 -7.23 13.55
C GLN A 140 3.08 -8.28 13.27
N ARG A 141 1.96 -8.24 13.98
CA ARG A 141 0.85 -9.17 13.78
C ARG A 141 0.28 -9.11 12.36
N LEU A 142 0.15 -7.90 11.82
CA LEU A 142 -0.27 -7.71 10.43
C LEU A 142 0.76 -8.27 9.45
N ALA A 143 2.05 -8.00 9.67
CA ALA A 143 3.12 -8.52 8.84
C ALA A 143 3.18 -10.06 8.86
N ASP A 144 3.01 -10.68 10.04
CA ASP A 144 2.97 -12.14 10.19
C ASP A 144 1.80 -12.76 9.42
N ALA A 145 0.62 -12.12 9.45
CA ALA A 145 -0.53 -12.54 8.68
C ALA A 145 -0.26 -12.46 7.17
N MET A 146 0.26 -11.31 6.69
CA MET A 146 0.64 -11.11 5.29
C MET A 146 1.66 -12.16 4.84
N TRP A 147 2.66 -12.46 5.67
CA TRP A 147 3.69 -13.47 5.37
C TRP A 147 3.15 -14.90 5.33
N ARG A 148 2.23 -15.22 6.23
CA ARG A 148 1.57 -16.54 6.27
C ARG A 148 0.76 -16.81 5.00
N TRP A 149 0.06 -15.81 4.46
CA TRP A 149 -0.76 -15.97 3.25
C TRP A 149 0.06 -16.21 1.99
N LEU A 150 1.30 -15.71 1.94
CA LEU A 150 2.15 -15.87 0.77
C LEU A 150 2.57 -17.34 0.56
N ARG A 151 2.46 -17.80 -0.68
CA ARG A 151 3.11 -19.03 -1.12
C ARG A 151 4.64 -18.88 -1.18
N PRO A 152 5.43 -19.97 -1.20
CA PRO A 152 6.84 -19.91 -1.60
C PRO A 152 6.98 -19.24 -2.98
N GLY A 153 7.94 -18.36 -3.13
CA GLY A 153 8.12 -17.54 -4.34
C GLY A 153 7.18 -16.34 -4.46
N GLY A 154 6.15 -16.23 -3.61
CA GLY A 154 5.26 -15.06 -3.54
C GLY A 154 5.95 -13.84 -2.91
N ALA A 155 5.32 -12.68 -2.97
CA ALA A 155 5.93 -11.45 -2.44
C ALA A 155 4.93 -10.52 -1.74
N VAL A 156 5.42 -9.79 -0.73
CA VAL A 156 4.77 -8.56 -0.27
C VAL A 156 5.21 -7.42 -1.18
N LEU A 157 4.24 -6.69 -1.74
CA LEU A 157 4.47 -5.40 -2.38
C LEU A 157 4.21 -4.31 -1.35
N TRP A 158 5.30 -3.71 -0.91
CA TRP A 158 5.33 -2.66 0.09
C TRP A 158 5.45 -1.29 -0.54
N TYR A 159 4.56 -0.36 -0.15
CA TYR A 159 4.71 1.05 -0.49
C TYR A 159 4.35 1.90 0.72
N ASP A 160 5.34 2.62 1.29
CA ASP A 160 5.10 3.44 2.47
C ASP A 160 6.12 4.56 2.64
N PHE A 161 5.81 5.52 3.51
CA PHE A 161 6.72 6.60 3.91
C PHE A 161 7.99 6.03 4.57
N ALA A 162 9.13 6.55 4.14
CA ALA A 162 10.45 6.12 4.67
C ALA A 162 10.91 6.94 5.88
N VAL A 163 10.32 8.13 6.07
CA VAL A 163 10.71 9.12 7.08
C VAL A 163 9.46 9.72 7.70
N ASP A 164 9.61 10.22 8.94
CA ASP A 164 8.54 10.91 9.63
C ASP A 164 8.16 12.22 8.92
N ASN A 165 6.90 12.56 9.02
CA ASN A 165 6.41 13.86 8.60
C ASN A 165 6.20 14.74 9.86
N PRO A 166 7.06 15.74 10.13
CA PRO A 166 6.94 16.56 11.33
C PRO A 166 5.61 17.29 11.46
N ALA A 167 4.97 17.58 10.31
CA ALA A 167 3.68 18.26 10.26
C ALA A 167 2.48 17.31 10.44
N ASN A 168 2.69 16.02 10.57
CA ASN A 168 1.59 15.06 10.71
C ASN A 168 1.95 13.93 11.70
N ARG A 169 1.51 14.08 12.94
CA ARG A 169 1.72 13.11 14.02
C ARG A 169 0.81 11.88 13.94
N ASP A 170 -0.16 11.87 13.03
CA ASP A 170 -1.07 10.74 12.81
C ASP A 170 -0.42 9.61 11.99
N VAL A 171 0.81 9.83 11.51
CA VAL A 171 1.59 8.83 10.78
C VAL A 171 3.04 8.83 11.24
N ARG A 172 3.65 7.65 11.23
CA ARG A 172 5.07 7.44 11.51
C ARG A 172 5.73 6.82 10.29
N GLY A 173 6.87 7.36 9.86
CA GLY A 173 7.66 6.77 8.80
C GLY A 173 8.13 5.35 9.16
N VAL A 174 8.17 4.46 8.18
CA VAL A 174 8.64 3.09 8.39
C VAL A 174 10.03 2.94 7.74
N PRO A 175 11.12 3.03 8.53
CA PRO A 175 12.47 2.91 8.02
C PRO A 175 12.75 1.48 7.54
N LEU A 176 13.74 1.32 6.64
CA LEU A 176 14.08 0.00 6.07
C LEU A 176 14.49 -1.02 7.14
N SER A 177 15.10 -0.58 8.24
CA SER A 177 15.39 -1.43 9.41
C SER A 177 14.12 -2.06 9.98
N ARG A 178 13.04 -1.27 10.08
CA ARG A 178 11.76 -1.77 10.56
C ARG A 178 11.13 -2.76 9.56
N VAL A 179 11.18 -2.48 8.27
CA VAL A 179 10.68 -3.43 7.24
C VAL A 179 11.43 -4.77 7.32
N ARG A 180 12.75 -4.75 7.55
CA ARG A 180 13.55 -5.97 7.75
C ARG A 180 13.17 -6.72 9.02
N GLN A 181 12.82 -6.03 10.10
CA GLN A 181 12.33 -6.66 11.33
C GLN A 181 10.96 -7.31 11.12
N LEU A 182 10.07 -6.65 10.39
CA LEU A 182 8.73 -7.17 10.08
C LEU A 182 8.79 -8.43 9.19
N PHE A 183 9.76 -8.51 8.28
CA PHE A 183 9.93 -9.63 7.34
C PHE A 183 11.38 -10.15 7.34
N PRO A 184 11.83 -10.77 8.45
CA PRO A 184 13.25 -11.13 8.62
C PRO A 184 13.74 -12.20 7.64
N GLN A 185 12.84 -13.04 7.15
CA GLN A 185 13.13 -14.11 6.17
C GLN A 185 12.95 -13.66 4.72
N GLY A 186 12.49 -12.42 4.49
CA GLY A 186 12.18 -11.90 3.17
C GLY A 186 13.41 -11.40 2.42
N ARG A 187 13.53 -11.76 1.13
CA ARG A 187 14.50 -11.13 0.25
C ARG A 187 13.93 -9.81 -0.28
N LEU A 188 14.57 -8.71 0.08
CA LEU A 188 14.12 -7.35 -0.24
C LEU A 188 14.76 -6.81 -1.52
N ASP A 189 13.95 -6.43 -2.51
CA ASP A 189 14.32 -5.53 -3.61
C ASP A 189 13.64 -4.19 -3.36
N VAL A 190 14.42 -3.16 -2.97
CA VAL A 190 13.92 -1.88 -2.45
C VAL A 190 14.34 -0.72 -3.35
N ARG A 191 13.38 0.16 -3.61
CA ARG A 191 13.63 1.42 -4.33
C ARG A 191 13.09 2.61 -3.56
N ARG A 192 13.83 3.71 -3.58
CA ARG A 192 13.27 5.01 -3.19
C ARG A 192 12.44 5.54 -4.33
N VAL A 193 11.23 5.95 -4.03
CA VAL A 193 10.25 6.45 -5.02
C VAL A 193 9.52 7.65 -4.45
N THR A 194 8.75 8.30 -5.29
CA THR A 194 7.79 9.35 -4.96
C THR A 194 8.48 10.62 -4.47
N LEU A 195 8.50 11.61 -5.32
CA LEU A 195 8.91 12.96 -4.97
C LEU A 195 8.11 13.43 -3.77
N ALA A 196 8.79 13.97 -2.75
CA ALA A 196 8.16 14.40 -1.50
C ALA A 196 6.91 15.28 -1.79
N PRO A 197 5.73 14.95 -1.24
CA PRO A 197 4.47 15.59 -1.63
C PRO A 197 4.45 17.13 -1.56
N PRO A 198 5.12 17.80 -0.59
CA PRO A 198 5.20 19.25 -0.59
C PRO A 198 5.96 19.81 -1.80
N ILE A 199 7.01 19.13 -2.24
CA ILE A 199 7.80 19.51 -3.41
C ILE A 199 6.99 19.21 -4.68
N ALA A 200 6.44 17.99 -4.79
CA ALA A 200 5.63 17.56 -5.93
C ALA A 200 4.51 18.57 -6.23
N ARG A 201 3.76 18.99 -5.20
CA ARG A 201 2.69 19.99 -5.35
C ARG A 201 3.19 21.32 -5.95
N ARG A 202 4.34 21.81 -5.49
CA ARG A 202 4.89 23.09 -5.97
C ARG A 202 5.39 23.00 -7.40
N VAL A 203 6.18 21.98 -7.71
CA VAL A 203 6.78 21.85 -9.05
C VAL A 203 5.73 21.48 -10.09
N CYS A 204 4.75 20.64 -9.77
CA CYS A 204 3.67 20.30 -10.70
C CYS A 204 2.69 21.45 -10.95
N ALA A 205 2.57 22.39 -10.01
CA ALA A 205 1.81 23.62 -10.23
C ALA A 205 2.45 24.53 -11.30
N LEU A 206 3.76 24.45 -11.48
CA LEU A 206 4.48 25.16 -12.55
C LEU A 206 4.40 24.38 -13.87
N HIS A 207 4.79 23.11 -13.85
CA HIS A 207 4.67 22.20 -14.98
C HIS A 207 4.79 20.73 -14.53
N PRO A 208 3.90 19.81 -14.97
CA PRO A 208 3.91 18.41 -14.53
C PRO A 208 5.22 17.65 -14.82
N SER A 209 5.93 17.98 -15.90
CA SER A 209 7.21 17.36 -16.27
C SER A 209 8.33 17.61 -15.25
N LEU A 210 8.22 18.69 -14.46
CA LEU A 210 9.18 19.00 -13.39
C LEU A 210 9.17 17.91 -12.30
N TYR A 211 8.06 17.20 -12.13
CA TYR A 211 8.03 16.03 -11.24
C TYR A 211 9.14 15.05 -11.58
N THR A 212 9.28 14.69 -12.86
CA THR A 212 10.29 13.72 -13.31
C THR A 212 11.72 14.24 -13.08
N ALA A 213 11.95 15.52 -13.39
CA ALA A 213 13.27 16.13 -13.21
C ALA A 213 13.69 16.16 -11.73
N PHE A 214 12.81 16.61 -10.83
CA PHE A 214 13.08 16.67 -9.40
C PHE A 214 13.12 15.25 -8.78
N ASN A 215 12.28 14.34 -9.26
CA ASN A 215 12.27 12.96 -8.81
C ASN A 215 13.52 12.17 -9.26
N ALA A 216 14.31 12.66 -10.20
CA ALA A 216 15.61 12.10 -10.52
C ALA A 216 16.60 12.17 -9.34
N VAL A 217 16.40 13.11 -8.42
CA VAL A 217 17.23 13.30 -7.23
C VAL A 217 16.75 12.38 -6.09
N PRO A 218 17.50 11.33 -5.68
CA PRO A 218 17.03 10.34 -4.71
C PRO A 218 16.69 10.89 -3.33
N TRP A 219 17.35 11.95 -2.88
CA TRP A 219 17.09 12.57 -1.56
C TRP A 219 15.78 13.31 -1.46
N LEU A 220 15.19 13.68 -2.60
CA LEU A 220 13.88 14.33 -2.64
C LEU A 220 12.72 13.31 -2.61
N ARG A 221 13.02 12.00 -2.59
CA ARG A 221 12.01 10.94 -2.54
C ARG A 221 11.68 10.57 -1.11
N SER A 222 10.39 10.49 -0.80
CA SER A 222 9.88 10.28 0.56
C SER A 222 9.36 8.87 0.84
N HIS A 223 9.15 8.05 -0.19
CA HIS A 223 8.59 6.70 -0.03
C HIS A 223 9.58 5.61 -0.43
N ARG A 224 9.28 4.40 0.01
CA ARG A 224 9.92 3.17 -0.46
C ARG A 224 8.89 2.27 -1.10
N LEU A 225 9.23 1.75 -2.26
CA LEU A 225 8.57 0.61 -2.87
C LEU A 225 9.50 -0.57 -2.72
N ALA A 226 9.01 -1.66 -2.15
CA ALA A 226 9.80 -2.87 -1.97
C ALA A 226 9.00 -4.10 -2.40
N TRP A 227 9.69 -5.02 -3.05
CA TRP A 227 9.24 -6.39 -3.24
C TRP A 227 9.96 -7.25 -2.22
N ILE A 228 9.20 -7.88 -1.33
CA ILE A 228 9.71 -8.70 -0.23
C ILE A 228 9.32 -10.13 -0.55
N THR A 229 10.24 -10.88 -1.17
CA THR A 229 9.98 -12.21 -1.71
C THR A 229 10.17 -13.27 -0.61
N LYS A 230 9.20 -14.20 -0.51
CA LYS A 230 9.25 -15.37 0.34
C LYS A 230 10.03 -16.48 -0.39
N ALA A 231 11.09 -16.95 0.24
CA ALA A 231 11.87 -18.07 -0.29
C ALA A 231 11.08 -19.38 -0.30
#